data_a4dd1fe45cd8c994f09a6d4182b433ba
#
_entry.id   a4dd1fe45cd8c994f09a6d4182b433ba
#
_cell.length_a   1.000
_cell.length_b   1.000
_cell.length_c   1.000
_cell.angle_alpha   90.00
_cell.angle_beta   90.00
_cell.angle_gamma   90.00
#
_symmetry.space_group_name_H-M   'P 1'
#
loop_
_entity.id
_entity.type
_entity.pdbx_description
1 polymer ?
#
loop_
_entity_poly.entity_id
_entity_poly.type
_entity_poly.pdbx_seq_one_letter_code
_entity_poly.pdbx_strand_id
1 'polypeptide(L)'
;MLKEIEGKDEKIFILRNIIEIRIPKNVYAKLEKKYSKEYIISYCNAKRVLNRITGRELVFVTRESGIPLLGHSAFGIIDRGTNLLQVRCVTGCNLNCIFCSVDEGRKSRTRKTDYIVDPDYMIEELEKVVEFKGEGVEVHLDGQGEPMLYPYFEYFVEKVSRIKGVGVISVQSNGTLLNEERISEIEDYVTRVNLSLSSLDPELAKKLHGPYNVSKIREVAEMVVNSKMDLLIAPVWVPGYNDEEIPKIIEFALEIGAGKKYPPLGIQKYIPYRFGRKAGKSMPFREFYARLAEYEKEYGVKLILKPEDFGMEKREKLSCPFRKGEVVRARIVAEGRLVGEKLCVARGRSVAVVTEKRVGEVVEFEVVRTKDGIVVGIER
;
A
#
# COMPACT_ATOMS: atom_id res chain seq x y z
N MET A 1 14.02 0.20 -17.04
CA MET A 1 15.49 0.24 -17.27
C MET A 1 16.16 -0.77 -16.34
N LEU A 2 17.06 -1.60 -16.87
CA LEU A 2 17.88 -2.56 -16.12
C LEU A 2 19.25 -1.91 -15.83
N LYS A 3 19.64 -1.83 -14.56
CA LYS A 3 20.98 -1.41 -14.15
C LYS A 3 21.73 -2.62 -13.61
N GLU A 4 23.01 -2.73 -13.92
CA GLU A 4 23.92 -3.78 -13.49
C GLU A 4 25.00 -3.18 -12.59
N ILE A 5 25.28 -3.83 -11.46
CA ILE A 5 26.30 -3.41 -10.49
C ILE A 5 27.15 -4.62 -10.13
N GLU A 6 28.46 -4.45 -10.15
CA GLU A 6 29.41 -5.46 -9.66
C GLU A 6 29.57 -5.33 -8.14
N GLY A 7 28.99 -6.27 -7.39
CA GLY A 7 29.27 -6.43 -5.97
C GLY A 7 30.58 -7.17 -5.72
N LYS A 8 30.97 -7.33 -4.45
CA LYS A 8 32.19 -8.06 -4.09
C LYS A 8 32.11 -9.53 -4.51
N ASP A 9 31.04 -10.22 -4.09
CA ASP A 9 30.86 -11.67 -4.28
C ASP A 9 29.59 -11.99 -5.12
N GLU A 10 28.80 -10.99 -5.46
CA GLU A 10 27.52 -11.12 -6.16
C GLU A 10 27.47 -10.18 -7.37
N LYS A 11 26.80 -10.63 -8.43
CA LYS A 11 26.34 -9.81 -9.51
C LYS A 11 24.95 -9.29 -9.18
N ILE A 12 24.74 -7.96 -9.28
CA ILE A 12 23.54 -7.29 -8.81
C ILE A 12 22.82 -6.65 -9.99
N PHE A 13 21.56 -6.98 -10.17
CA PHE A 13 20.70 -6.40 -11.18
C PHE A 13 19.59 -5.60 -10.50
N ILE A 14 19.38 -4.36 -10.95
CA ILE A 14 18.32 -3.48 -10.46
C ILE A 14 17.32 -3.25 -11.59
N LEU A 15 16.08 -3.69 -11.37
CA LEU A 15 14.98 -3.46 -12.29
C LEU A 15 14.06 -2.39 -11.70
N ARG A 16 13.67 -1.41 -12.54
CA ARG A 16 12.72 -0.35 -12.23
C ARG A 16 12.99 0.35 -10.88
N ASN A 17 14.26 0.45 -10.49
CA ASN A 17 14.75 1.09 -9.26
C ASN A 17 14.30 0.47 -7.94
N ILE A 18 13.44 -0.54 -7.90
CA ILE A 18 12.90 -1.14 -6.69
C ILE A 18 13.26 -2.63 -6.53
N ILE A 19 13.35 -3.38 -7.61
CA ILE A 19 13.65 -4.81 -7.58
C ILE A 19 15.16 -4.98 -7.69
N GLU A 20 15.77 -5.59 -6.69
CA GLU A 20 17.20 -5.90 -6.66
C GLU A 20 17.38 -7.42 -6.67
N ILE A 21 18.05 -7.93 -7.71
CA ILE A 21 18.34 -9.34 -7.91
C ILE A 21 19.82 -9.55 -7.70
N ARG A 22 20.18 -10.40 -6.75
CA ARG A 22 21.57 -10.77 -6.44
C ARG A 22 21.82 -12.22 -6.79
N ILE A 23 22.90 -12.45 -7.55
CA ILE A 23 23.32 -13.79 -7.98
C ILE A 23 24.80 -13.96 -7.62
N PRO A 24 25.21 -15.04 -6.92
CA PRO A 24 26.62 -15.29 -6.64
C PRO A 24 27.44 -15.33 -7.94
N LYS A 25 28.60 -14.64 -7.97
CA LYS A 25 29.44 -14.51 -9.17
C LYS A 25 29.85 -15.86 -9.78
N ASN A 26 30.22 -16.80 -8.93
CA ASN A 26 30.58 -18.15 -9.36
C ASN A 26 29.42 -18.93 -10.00
N VAL A 27 28.16 -18.66 -9.59
CA VAL A 27 26.96 -19.22 -10.22
C VAL A 27 26.68 -18.51 -11.53
N TYR A 28 26.71 -17.18 -11.54
CA TYR A 28 26.47 -16.40 -12.73
C TYR A 28 27.45 -16.75 -13.86
N ALA A 29 28.74 -16.80 -13.56
CA ALA A 29 29.80 -17.15 -14.53
C ALA A 29 29.68 -18.57 -15.14
N LYS A 30 29.02 -19.51 -14.42
CA LYS A 30 28.71 -20.83 -14.98
C LYS A 30 27.50 -20.79 -15.92
N LEU A 31 26.47 -19.99 -15.55
CA LEU A 31 25.21 -19.92 -16.28
C LEU A 31 25.33 -19.09 -17.57
N GLU A 32 26.08 -17.98 -17.56
CA GLU A 32 26.26 -17.10 -18.71
C GLU A 32 26.92 -17.78 -19.92
N LYS A 33 27.60 -18.90 -19.71
CA LYS A 33 28.14 -19.75 -20.76
C LYS A 33 27.08 -20.49 -21.60
N LYS A 34 25.86 -20.62 -21.05
CA LYS A 34 24.79 -21.45 -21.62
C LYS A 34 23.47 -20.71 -21.84
N TYR A 35 23.24 -19.61 -21.12
CA TYR A 35 21.96 -18.93 -21.08
C TYR A 35 22.12 -17.42 -21.22
N SER A 36 21.09 -16.75 -21.76
CA SER A 36 21.07 -15.28 -21.84
C SER A 36 20.97 -14.67 -20.44
N LYS A 37 21.33 -13.38 -20.35
CA LYS A 37 21.23 -12.59 -19.11
C LYS A 37 19.79 -12.58 -18.57
N GLU A 38 18.83 -12.37 -19.46
CA GLU A 38 17.40 -12.31 -19.14
C GLU A 38 16.92 -13.65 -18.55
N TYR A 39 17.35 -14.76 -19.16
CA TYR A 39 17.03 -16.08 -18.64
C TYR A 39 17.62 -16.31 -17.26
N ILE A 40 18.88 -15.93 -17.03
CA ILE A 40 19.55 -16.10 -15.73
C ILE A 40 18.83 -15.26 -14.66
N ILE A 41 18.53 -13.99 -14.95
CA ILE A 41 17.80 -13.11 -14.03
C ILE A 41 16.44 -13.70 -13.67
N SER A 42 15.74 -14.28 -14.63
CA SER A 42 14.39 -14.81 -14.44
C SER A 42 14.38 -16.16 -13.71
N TYR A 43 15.26 -17.09 -14.06
CA TYR A 43 15.14 -18.49 -13.68
C TYR A 43 16.24 -19.05 -12.77
N CYS A 44 17.29 -18.27 -12.43
CA CYS A 44 18.33 -18.76 -11.53
C CYS A 44 17.79 -19.05 -10.11
N ASN A 45 17.86 -20.30 -9.69
CA ASN A 45 17.39 -20.73 -8.36
C ASN A 45 18.26 -20.21 -7.20
N ALA A 46 19.51 -19.83 -7.47
CA ALA A 46 20.42 -19.28 -6.47
C ALA A 46 20.29 -17.74 -6.33
N LYS A 47 19.37 -17.12 -7.03
CA LYS A 47 19.14 -15.67 -6.91
C LYS A 47 18.43 -15.33 -5.61
N ARG A 48 18.79 -14.17 -5.06
CA ARG A 48 18.02 -13.49 -4.03
C ARG A 48 17.32 -12.30 -4.64
N VAL A 49 16.04 -12.14 -4.38
CA VAL A 49 15.26 -11.01 -4.87
C VAL A 49 14.87 -10.15 -3.67
N LEU A 50 15.27 -8.89 -3.70
CA LEU A 50 15.09 -7.95 -2.59
C LEU A 50 14.33 -6.71 -3.06
N ASN A 51 13.55 -6.13 -2.15
CA ASN A 51 13.08 -4.77 -2.30
C ASN A 51 14.24 -3.83 -1.94
N ARG A 52 14.77 -3.12 -2.93
CA ARG A 52 15.92 -2.21 -2.76
C ARG A 52 15.67 -1.10 -1.74
N ILE A 53 14.43 -0.65 -1.61
CA ILE A 53 14.05 0.46 -0.72
C ILE A 53 14.10 0.01 0.74
N THR A 54 13.57 -1.17 1.04
CA THR A 54 13.44 -1.70 2.40
C THR A 54 14.56 -2.66 2.78
N GLY A 55 15.22 -3.30 1.80
CA GLY A 55 16.23 -4.34 1.98
C GLY A 55 15.66 -5.72 2.29
N ARG A 56 14.32 -5.89 2.25
CA ARG A 56 13.66 -7.16 2.56
C ARG A 56 13.57 -8.06 1.34
N GLU A 57 13.40 -9.37 1.60
CA GLU A 57 13.05 -10.32 0.55
C GLU A 57 11.77 -9.89 -0.15
N LEU A 58 11.74 -10.07 -1.47
CA LEU A 58 10.66 -9.65 -2.33
C LEU A 58 10.04 -10.85 -3.04
N VAL A 59 8.74 -11.04 -2.85
CA VAL A 59 7.94 -12.02 -3.57
C VAL A 59 7.21 -11.31 -4.72
N PHE A 60 7.44 -11.78 -5.93
CA PHE A 60 6.71 -11.33 -7.10
C PHE A 60 5.49 -12.24 -7.31
N VAL A 61 4.29 -11.66 -7.13
CA VAL A 61 3.02 -12.39 -7.22
C VAL A 61 2.51 -12.31 -8.65
N THR A 62 2.58 -13.42 -9.35
CA THR A 62 2.11 -13.56 -10.73
C THR A 62 1.02 -14.63 -10.80
N ARG A 63 0.39 -14.76 -11.95
CA ARG A 63 -0.57 -15.85 -12.23
C ARG A 63 0.09 -17.23 -12.04
N GLU A 64 1.31 -17.39 -12.55
CA GLU A 64 2.07 -18.65 -12.50
C GLU A 64 2.50 -19.02 -11.06
N SER A 65 2.58 -18.03 -10.18
CA SER A 65 2.85 -18.28 -8.75
C SER A 65 1.72 -19.06 -8.07
N GLY A 66 0.52 -19.04 -8.66
CA GLY A 66 -0.67 -19.66 -8.08
C GLY A 66 -1.15 -19.00 -6.79
N ILE A 67 -0.68 -17.78 -6.49
CA ILE A 67 -1.04 -17.00 -5.30
C ILE A 67 -2.26 -16.12 -5.63
N PRO A 68 -3.46 -16.40 -5.06
CA PRO A 68 -4.65 -15.61 -5.30
C PRO A 68 -4.54 -14.17 -4.77
N LEU A 69 -5.18 -13.22 -5.46
CA LEU A 69 -5.18 -11.81 -5.06
C LEU A 69 -6.30 -11.44 -4.07
N LEU A 70 -7.01 -12.43 -3.55
CA LEU A 70 -8.03 -12.29 -2.50
C LEU A 70 -7.58 -13.07 -1.25
N GLY A 71 -7.85 -12.52 -0.06
CA GLY A 71 -7.60 -13.22 1.21
C GLY A 71 -6.48 -12.62 2.06
N HIS A 72 -5.57 -11.84 1.50
CA HIS A 72 -4.42 -11.30 2.22
C HIS A 72 -4.56 -9.79 2.48
N SER A 73 -3.99 -9.31 3.60
CA SER A 73 -4.06 -7.89 3.97
C SER A 73 -2.99 -7.02 3.32
N ALA A 74 -1.88 -7.59 2.84
CA ALA A 74 -0.73 -6.82 2.37
C ALA A 74 -0.75 -6.57 0.86
N PHE A 75 -1.34 -7.45 0.07
CA PHE A 75 -1.43 -7.35 -1.38
C PHE A 75 -2.77 -7.87 -1.90
N GLY A 76 -3.09 -7.55 -3.14
CA GLY A 76 -4.32 -7.98 -3.80
C GLY A 76 -5.50 -7.03 -3.59
N ILE A 77 -6.71 -7.55 -3.66
CA ILE A 77 -7.96 -6.81 -3.63
C ILE A 77 -8.69 -7.09 -2.32
N ILE A 78 -9.11 -6.03 -1.62
CA ILE A 78 -9.86 -6.11 -0.37
C ILE A 78 -11.22 -5.46 -0.57
N ASP A 79 -12.27 -6.27 -0.41
CA ASP A 79 -13.67 -5.85 -0.47
C ASP A 79 -14.25 -5.74 0.95
N ARG A 80 -14.72 -4.54 1.30
CA ARG A 80 -15.35 -4.26 2.59
C ARG A 80 -16.88 -4.18 2.51
N GLY A 81 -17.47 -4.55 1.37
CA GLY A 81 -18.92 -4.52 1.15
C GLY A 81 -19.45 -3.12 0.76
N THR A 82 -18.62 -2.35 0.06
CA THR A 82 -19.00 -1.06 -0.54
C THR A 82 -18.62 -1.04 -2.02
N ASN A 83 -18.91 0.05 -2.72
CA ASN A 83 -18.40 0.31 -4.07
C ASN A 83 -16.90 0.70 -4.07
N LEU A 84 -16.25 0.88 -2.89
CA LEU A 84 -14.83 1.11 -2.80
C LEU A 84 -14.08 -0.22 -2.64
N LEU A 85 -13.14 -0.49 -3.54
CA LEU A 85 -12.19 -1.60 -3.48
C LEU A 85 -10.80 -1.08 -3.13
N GLN A 86 -10.20 -1.63 -2.05
CA GLN A 86 -8.80 -1.36 -1.75
C GLN A 86 -7.91 -2.28 -2.59
N VAL A 87 -7.03 -1.70 -3.40
CA VAL A 87 -6.14 -2.43 -4.30
C VAL A 87 -4.69 -2.19 -3.92
N ARG A 88 -3.96 -3.26 -3.65
CA ARG A 88 -2.61 -3.26 -3.08
C ARG A 88 -1.65 -3.97 -4.01
N CYS A 89 -0.98 -3.21 -4.87
CA CYS A 89 -0.06 -3.75 -5.87
C CYS A 89 1.37 -3.95 -5.35
N VAL A 90 1.74 -3.21 -4.30
CA VAL A 90 3.11 -3.20 -3.76
C VAL A 90 3.09 -3.04 -2.25
N THR A 91 4.10 -3.59 -1.58
CA THR A 91 4.38 -3.31 -0.18
C THR A 91 5.75 -2.64 0.00
N GLY A 92 5.99 -2.15 1.20
CA GLY A 92 7.20 -1.39 1.50
C GLY A 92 6.99 0.11 1.35
N CYS A 93 7.77 0.87 2.09
CA CYS A 93 7.71 2.32 2.09
C CYS A 93 9.12 2.91 2.15
N ASN A 94 9.32 4.03 1.49
CA ASN A 94 10.56 4.80 1.53
C ASN A 94 10.67 5.70 2.77
N LEU A 95 9.58 5.85 3.54
CA LEU A 95 9.53 6.60 4.79
C LEU A 95 9.55 5.69 6.03
N ASN A 96 9.70 6.30 7.20
CA ASN A 96 9.75 5.61 8.50
C ASN A 96 8.89 6.31 9.55
N CYS A 97 7.65 6.68 9.19
CA CYS A 97 6.74 7.45 10.05
C CYS A 97 6.60 6.83 11.44
N ILE A 98 6.77 7.66 12.50
CA ILE A 98 6.68 7.19 13.89
C ILE A 98 5.28 6.70 14.28
N PHE A 99 4.26 7.14 13.55
CA PHE A 99 2.84 6.79 13.75
C PHE A 99 2.32 5.72 12.77
N CYS A 100 3.19 5.10 11.98
CA CYS A 100 2.78 4.15 10.95
C CYS A 100 1.95 3.01 11.52
N SER A 101 0.70 2.89 11.07
CA SER A 101 -0.28 1.90 11.54
C SER A 101 0.11 0.46 11.21
N VAL A 102 1.02 0.27 10.25
CA VAL A 102 1.45 -1.02 9.73
C VAL A 102 2.97 -1.24 9.84
N ASP A 103 3.69 -0.38 10.55
CA ASP A 103 5.14 -0.46 10.76
C ASP A 103 5.93 -0.65 9.47
N GLU A 104 5.70 0.19 8.47
CA GLU A 104 6.41 0.15 7.19
C GLU A 104 7.71 0.96 7.20
N GLY A 105 8.50 0.76 6.13
CA GLY A 105 9.80 1.42 5.91
C GLY A 105 10.99 0.55 6.33
N ARG A 106 12.18 1.06 6.05
CA ARG A 106 13.44 0.33 6.26
C ARG A 106 13.71 -0.05 7.72
N LYS A 107 13.16 0.73 8.68
CA LYS A 107 13.34 0.52 10.12
C LYS A 107 12.25 -0.37 10.75
N SER A 108 11.40 -1.01 9.95
CA SER A 108 10.38 -1.92 10.47
C SER A 108 10.99 -3.07 11.26
N ARG A 109 10.33 -3.44 12.36
CA ARG A 109 10.70 -4.58 13.22
C ARG A 109 9.77 -5.77 13.05
N THR A 110 8.61 -5.56 12.42
CA THR A 110 7.58 -6.58 12.29
C THR A 110 7.48 -7.16 10.89
N ARG A 111 7.98 -6.46 9.86
CA ARG A 111 7.90 -6.89 8.46
C ARG A 111 9.09 -7.74 8.08
N LYS A 112 8.82 -8.88 7.43
CA LYS A 112 9.84 -9.83 6.96
C LYS A 112 9.98 -9.79 5.43
N THR A 113 8.86 -9.81 4.72
CA THR A 113 8.82 -9.96 3.26
C THR A 113 8.03 -8.85 2.62
N ASP A 114 8.46 -8.38 1.47
CA ASP A 114 7.71 -7.46 0.62
C ASP A 114 7.09 -8.21 -0.57
N TYR A 115 6.05 -7.62 -1.16
CA TYR A 115 5.33 -8.17 -2.32
C TYR A 115 5.23 -7.13 -3.42
N ILE A 116 5.35 -7.58 -4.66
CA ILE A 116 4.94 -6.85 -5.86
C ILE A 116 4.02 -7.77 -6.64
N VAL A 117 2.88 -7.25 -7.08
CA VAL A 117 1.93 -7.99 -7.90
C VAL A 117 2.15 -7.65 -9.36
N ASP A 118 2.10 -8.65 -10.22
CA ASP A 118 2.12 -8.46 -11.66
C ASP A 118 0.92 -7.59 -12.10
N PRO A 119 1.13 -6.55 -12.92
CA PRO A 119 0.06 -5.62 -13.27
C PRO A 119 -1.07 -6.26 -14.06
N ASP A 120 -0.77 -7.10 -15.04
CA ASP A 120 -1.79 -7.71 -15.88
C ASP A 120 -2.62 -8.71 -15.08
N TYR A 121 -1.98 -9.49 -14.20
CA TYR A 121 -2.69 -10.36 -13.28
C TYR A 121 -3.62 -9.58 -12.33
N MET A 122 -3.15 -8.44 -11.80
CA MET A 122 -4.00 -7.60 -10.94
C MET A 122 -5.18 -7.01 -11.71
N ILE A 123 -4.96 -6.53 -12.93
CA ILE A 123 -6.01 -5.97 -13.79
C ILE A 123 -7.09 -7.00 -14.06
N GLU A 124 -6.71 -8.21 -14.48
CA GLU A 124 -7.67 -9.28 -14.79
C GLU A 124 -8.49 -9.71 -13.56
N GLU A 125 -7.90 -9.82 -12.39
CA GLU A 125 -8.63 -10.16 -11.17
C GLU A 125 -9.50 -8.99 -10.68
N LEU A 126 -9.02 -7.75 -10.85
CA LEU A 126 -9.79 -6.56 -10.52
C LEU A 126 -11.02 -6.41 -11.41
N GLU A 127 -10.89 -6.67 -12.71
CA GLU A 127 -12.00 -6.60 -13.66
C GLU A 127 -13.16 -7.52 -13.24
N LYS A 128 -12.87 -8.76 -12.83
CA LYS A 128 -13.87 -9.70 -12.29
C LYS A 128 -14.57 -9.17 -11.03
N VAL A 129 -13.81 -8.52 -10.14
CA VAL A 129 -14.38 -7.96 -8.92
C VAL A 129 -15.22 -6.71 -9.22
N VAL A 130 -14.76 -5.85 -10.15
CA VAL A 130 -15.52 -4.68 -10.59
C VAL A 130 -16.83 -5.11 -11.28
N GLU A 131 -16.81 -6.12 -12.15
CA GLU A 131 -18.00 -6.68 -12.76
C GLU A 131 -19.02 -7.17 -11.70
N PHE A 132 -18.55 -7.87 -10.68
CA PHE A 132 -19.38 -8.29 -9.54
C PHE A 132 -19.98 -7.10 -8.78
N LYS A 133 -19.24 -6.00 -8.61
CA LYS A 133 -19.68 -4.80 -7.88
C LYS A 133 -20.63 -3.92 -8.68
N GLY A 134 -20.56 -3.96 -10.01
CA GLY A 134 -21.31 -3.11 -10.93
C GLY A 134 -20.69 -1.74 -11.16
N GLU A 135 -21.49 -0.78 -11.60
CA GLU A 135 -21.03 0.57 -12.00
C GLU A 135 -20.66 1.46 -10.80
N GLY A 136 -19.80 2.45 -11.02
CA GLY A 136 -19.45 3.47 -10.03
C GLY A 136 -18.46 2.97 -8.95
N VAL A 137 -17.64 1.98 -9.28
CA VAL A 137 -16.60 1.47 -8.35
C VAL A 137 -15.50 2.49 -8.18
N GLU A 138 -15.11 2.73 -6.93
CA GLU A 138 -13.85 3.41 -6.58
C GLU A 138 -12.75 2.38 -6.40
N VAL A 139 -11.70 2.46 -7.22
CA VAL A 139 -10.45 1.72 -7.03
C VAL A 139 -9.51 2.59 -6.20
N HIS A 140 -9.36 2.23 -4.93
CA HIS A 140 -8.50 2.94 -3.99
C HIS A 140 -7.14 2.26 -3.85
N LEU A 141 -6.11 2.91 -4.40
CA LEU A 141 -4.74 2.45 -4.30
C LEU A 141 -4.17 2.89 -2.94
N ASP A 142 -4.24 1.98 -1.99
CA ASP A 142 -3.61 2.12 -0.69
C ASP A 142 -2.55 1.04 -0.49
N GLY A 143 -1.94 1.00 0.66
CA GLY A 143 -0.98 -0.07 0.85
C GLY A 143 -0.56 -0.31 2.28
N GLN A 144 0.07 -1.46 2.45
CA GLN A 144 1.04 -1.64 3.50
C GLN A 144 2.39 -1.13 2.97
N GLY A 145 2.44 0.21 2.72
CA GLY A 145 3.58 0.87 2.13
C GLY A 145 3.24 2.16 1.40
N GLU A 146 4.01 2.49 0.38
CA GLU A 146 3.81 3.64 -0.51
C GLU A 146 3.41 3.14 -1.91
N PRO A 147 2.18 3.38 -2.36
CA PRO A 147 1.71 2.93 -3.67
C PRO A 147 2.54 3.46 -4.85
N MET A 148 3.09 4.68 -4.75
CA MET A 148 3.93 5.25 -5.80
C MET A 148 5.29 4.54 -5.97
N LEU A 149 5.64 3.59 -5.09
CA LEU A 149 6.76 2.66 -5.30
C LEU A 149 6.42 1.55 -6.29
N TYR A 150 5.15 1.37 -6.66
CA TYR A 150 4.77 0.35 -7.64
C TYR A 150 5.41 0.64 -8.99
N PRO A 151 6.26 -0.27 -9.52
CA PRO A 151 7.06 0.02 -10.70
C PRO A 151 6.25 0.05 -12.01
N TYR A 152 4.98 -0.29 -11.94
CA TYR A 152 4.03 -0.32 -13.06
C TYR A 152 2.85 0.63 -12.82
N PHE A 153 3.01 1.64 -11.95
CA PHE A 153 1.91 2.47 -11.46
C PHE A 153 1.17 3.17 -12.61
N GLU A 154 1.89 3.85 -13.48
CA GLU A 154 1.34 4.62 -14.61
C GLU A 154 0.58 3.71 -15.58
N TYR A 155 1.20 2.59 -15.97
CA TYR A 155 0.56 1.56 -16.79
C TYR A 155 -0.71 1.01 -16.13
N PHE A 156 -0.63 0.72 -14.84
CA PHE A 156 -1.73 0.13 -14.08
C PHE A 156 -2.94 1.07 -14.02
N VAL A 157 -2.76 2.35 -13.65
CA VAL A 157 -3.89 3.29 -13.54
C VAL A 157 -4.50 3.59 -14.91
N GLU A 158 -3.71 3.66 -15.97
CA GLU A 158 -4.20 3.76 -17.35
C GLU A 158 -5.13 2.58 -17.71
N LYS A 159 -4.71 1.35 -17.43
CA LYS A 159 -5.52 0.17 -17.73
C LYS A 159 -6.78 0.09 -16.87
N VAL A 160 -6.64 0.36 -15.57
CA VAL A 160 -7.78 0.34 -14.63
C VAL A 160 -8.83 1.38 -15.00
N SER A 161 -8.44 2.56 -15.51
CA SER A 161 -9.39 3.59 -15.93
C SER A 161 -10.29 3.16 -17.10
N ARG A 162 -9.90 2.12 -17.84
CA ARG A 162 -10.64 1.56 -18.97
C ARG A 162 -11.55 0.38 -18.59
N ILE A 163 -11.45 -0.11 -17.35
CA ILE A 163 -12.33 -1.19 -16.86
C ILE A 163 -13.75 -0.64 -16.75
N LYS A 164 -14.69 -1.27 -17.46
CA LYS A 164 -16.11 -0.91 -17.38
C LYS A 164 -16.59 -1.08 -15.94
N GLY A 165 -17.22 -0.04 -15.38
CA GLY A 165 -17.72 -0.01 -14.01
C GLY A 165 -16.81 0.79 -13.05
N VAL A 166 -15.56 1.05 -13.39
CA VAL A 166 -14.68 1.94 -12.59
C VAL A 166 -15.10 3.40 -12.83
N GLY A 167 -15.45 4.10 -11.77
CA GLY A 167 -15.85 5.51 -11.80
C GLY A 167 -14.82 6.44 -11.15
N VAL A 168 -14.03 5.93 -10.20
CA VAL A 168 -13.04 6.72 -9.46
C VAL A 168 -11.78 5.90 -9.26
N ILE A 169 -10.62 6.50 -9.50
CA ILE A 169 -9.32 5.97 -9.10
C ILE A 169 -8.72 6.96 -8.10
N SER A 170 -8.49 6.51 -6.87
CA SER A 170 -7.87 7.33 -5.83
C SER A 170 -6.60 6.68 -5.30
N VAL A 171 -5.64 7.49 -4.89
CA VAL A 171 -4.37 6.99 -4.35
C VAL A 171 -4.03 7.65 -3.02
N GLN A 172 -3.64 6.85 -2.02
CA GLN A 172 -3.08 7.33 -0.76
C GLN A 172 -1.56 7.37 -0.89
N SER A 173 -0.96 8.55 -0.92
CA SER A 173 0.48 8.71 -1.12
C SER A 173 1.13 9.62 -0.09
N ASN A 174 2.41 9.39 0.19
CA ASN A 174 3.24 10.31 0.96
C ASN A 174 3.82 11.46 0.10
N GLY A 175 3.57 11.48 -1.21
CA GLY A 175 3.94 12.52 -2.16
C GLY A 175 5.43 12.56 -2.56
N THR A 176 6.31 11.85 -1.86
CA THR A 176 7.77 11.98 -2.06
C THR A 176 8.26 11.53 -3.44
N LEU A 177 7.45 10.73 -4.13
CA LEU A 177 7.76 10.20 -5.46
C LEU A 177 6.94 10.87 -6.57
N LEU A 178 6.10 11.83 -6.23
CA LEU A 178 5.41 12.67 -7.20
C LEU A 178 6.31 13.83 -7.64
N ASN A 179 6.22 14.17 -8.90
CA ASN A 179 6.83 15.31 -9.57
C ASN A 179 5.98 15.67 -10.78
N GLU A 180 6.30 16.76 -11.47
CA GLU A 180 5.56 17.24 -12.62
C GLU A 180 5.37 16.18 -13.71
N GLU A 181 6.41 15.43 -14.06
CA GLU A 181 6.38 14.36 -15.07
C GLU A 181 5.37 13.27 -14.68
N ARG A 182 5.46 12.73 -13.47
CA ARG A 182 4.54 11.67 -13.01
C ARG A 182 3.10 12.17 -12.85
N ILE A 183 2.91 13.40 -12.40
CA ILE A 183 1.58 14.01 -12.31
C ILE A 183 0.96 14.10 -13.69
N SER A 184 1.70 14.61 -14.70
CA SER A 184 1.25 14.70 -16.08
C SER A 184 0.93 13.31 -16.70
N GLU A 185 1.68 12.27 -16.34
CA GLU A 185 1.42 10.91 -16.83
C GLU A 185 0.14 10.27 -16.26
N ILE A 186 -0.30 10.69 -15.07
CA ILE A 186 -1.42 10.05 -14.35
C ILE A 186 -2.69 10.91 -14.25
N GLU A 187 -2.65 12.21 -14.53
CA GLU A 187 -3.76 13.12 -14.29
C GLU A 187 -5.03 12.83 -15.11
N ASP A 188 -4.89 12.14 -16.23
CA ASP A 188 -6.03 11.71 -17.05
C ASP A 188 -6.74 10.45 -16.50
N TYR A 189 -6.09 9.73 -15.58
CA TYR A 189 -6.55 8.43 -15.09
C TYR A 189 -6.87 8.45 -13.60
N VAL A 190 -6.08 9.16 -12.79
CA VAL A 190 -6.28 9.28 -11.34
C VAL A 190 -7.24 10.42 -11.04
N THR A 191 -8.31 10.11 -10.33
CA THR A 191 -9.34 11.10 -9.96
C THR A 191 -8.93 11.92 -8.74
N ARG A 192 -8.30 11.27 -7.73
CA ARG A 192 -7.97 11.93 -6.45
C ARG A 192 -6.67 11.41 -5.84
N VAL A 193 -5.85 12.34 -5.38
CA VAL A 193 -4.68 12.05 -4.55
C VAL A 193 -5.00 12.40 -3.10
N ASN A 194 -4.90 11.41 -2.20
CA ASN A 194 -4.94 11.61 -0.76
C ASN A 194 -3.50 11.75 -0.27
N LEU A 195 -3.06 12.97 0.00
CA LEU A 195 -1.67 13.31 0.31
C LEU A 195 -1.42 13.29 1.81
N SER A 196 -0.50 12.43 2.27
CA SER A 196 -0.08 12.37 3.67
C SER A 196 0.85 13.53 4.01
N LEU A 197 0.30 14.59 4.60
CA LEU A 197 1.05 15.75 5.06
C LEU A 197 0.63 16.06 6.50
N SER A 198 1.49 15.76 7.47
CA SER A 198 1.14 15.85 8.91
C SER A 198 1.84 16.98 9.66
N SER A 199 2.67 17.77 8.98
CA SER A 199 3.28 19.02 9.49
C SER A 199 3.80 19.85 8.32
N LEU A 200 3.75 21.16 8.46
CA LEU A 200 4.38 22.15 7.56
C LEU A 200 5.74 22.62 8.09
N ASP A 201 6.06 22.35 9.34
CA ASP A 201 7.39 22.58 9.92
C ASP A 201 8.38 21.50 9.46
N PRO A 202 9.54 21.86 8.86
CA PRO A 202 10.49 20.91 8.29
C PRO A 202 11.08 19.94 9.32
N GLU A 203 11.41 20.42 10.53
CA GLU A 203 12.02 19.57 11.54
C GLU A 203 11.00 18.62 12.17
N LEU A 204 9.79 19.09 12.41
CA LEU A 204 8.70 18.24 12.89
C LEU A 204 8.27 17.24 11.83
N ALA A 205 8.15 17.63 10.56
CA ALA A 205 7.85 16.74 9.46
C ALA A 205 8.90 15.61 9.35
N LYS A 206 10.19 15.94 9.45
CA LYS A 206 11.27 14.97 9.48
C LYS A 206 11.20 14.05 10.70
N LYS A 207 10.86 14.58 11.88
CA LYS A 207 10.64 13.77 13.09
C LYS A 207 9.47 12.81 12.94
N LEU A 208 8.37 13.24 12.33
CA LEU A 208 7.15 12.44 12.14
C LEU A 208 7.32 11.36 11.06
N HIS A 209 7.92 11.70 9.91
CA HIS A 209 7.95 10.87 8.71
C HIS A 209 9.31 10.21 8.41
N GLY A 210 10.41 10.71 8.97
CA GLY A 210 11.78 10.34 8.61
C GLY A 210 12.32 11.25 7.49
N PRO A 211 12.93 10.72 6.42
CA PRO A 211 13.52 11.54 5.37
C PRO A 211 12.42 12.18 4.48
N TYR A 212 11.82 13.26 4.99
CA TYR A 212 10.68 13.93 4.39
C TYR A 212 11.00 15.40 4.16
N ASN A 213 10.94 15.85 2.90
CA ASN A 213 11.15 17.25 2.52
C ASN A 213 9.80 17.93 2.35
N VAL A 214 9.36 18.66 3.37
CA VAL A 214 8.05 19.31 3.39
C VAL A 214 7.89 20.39 2.31
N SER A 215 8.96 21.11 1.98
CA SER A 215 8.89 22.12 0.89
C SER A 215 8.53 21.49 -0.45
N LYS A 216 9.20 20.37 -0.78
CA LYS A 216 8.86 19.59 -1.97
C LYS A 216 7.41 19.07 -1.94
N ILE A 217 6.92 18.65 -0.77
CA ILE A 217 5.54 18.14 -0.67
C ILE A 217 4.51 19.25 -0.82
N ARG A 218 4.80 20.48 -0.38
CA ARG A 218 3.95 21.65 -0.65
C ARG A 218 3.88 21.93 -2.16
N GLU A 219 5.01 21.93 -2.85
CA GLU A 219 5.06 22.06 -4.31
C GLU A 219 4.24 20.95 -5.01
N VAL A 220 4.36 19.69 -4.55
CA VAL A 220 3.54 18.58 -5.06
C VAL A 220 2.06 18.80 -4.83
N ALA A 221 1.66 19.32 -3.66
CA ALA A 221 0.27 19.62 -3.37
C ALA A 221 -0.29 20.68 -4.35
N GLU A 222 0.46 21.74 -4.60
CA GLU A 222 0.11 22.82 -5.56
C GLU A 222 0.04 22.26 -7.01
N MET A 223 0.99 21.40 -7.41
CA MET A 223 0.96 20.75 -8.73
C MET A 223 -0.29 19.88 -8.90
N VAL A 224 -0.67 19.10 -7.88
CA VAL A 224 -1.88 18.26 -7.92
C VAL A 224 -3.13 19.13 -8.01
N VAL A 225 -3.21 20.22 -7.25
CA VAL A 225 -4.35 21.18 -7.34
C VAL A 225 -4.44 21.78 -8.74
N ASN A 226 -3.32 22.09 -9.37
CA ASN A 226 -3.30 22.67 -10.73
C ASN A 226 -3.51 21.63 -11.85
N SER A 227 -3.46 20.33 -11.56
CA SER A 227 -3.72 19.24 -12.51
C SER A 227 -5.22 18.96 -12.64
N LYS A 228 -5.59 17.92 -13.41
CA LYS A 228 -6.99 17.44 -13.50
C LYS A 228 -7.45 16.67 -12.25
N MET A 229 -6.52 16.21 -11.45
CA MET A 229 -6.81 15.44 -10.22
C MET A 229 -7.37 16.33 -9.10
N ASP A 230 -8.09 15.71 -8.19
CA ASP A 230 -8.49 16.32 -6.92
C ASP A 230 -7.42 16.06 -5.85
N LEU A 231 -7.25 17.00 -4.93
CA LEU A 231 -6.35 16.87 -3.79
C LEU A 231 -7.14 16.80 -2.49
N LEU A 232 -6.90 15.75 -1.71
CA LEU A 232 -7.32 15.63 -0.31
C LEU A 232 -6.06 15.55 0.56
N ILE A 233 -5.83 16.53 1.43
CA ILE A 233 -4.73 16.48 2.39
C ILE A 233 -5.16 15.63 3.59
N ALA A 234 -4.38 14.58 3.89
CA ALA A 234 -4.72 13.55 4.87
C ALA A 234 -3.69 13.47 6.01
N PRO A 235 -3.66 14.47 6.92
CA PRO A 235 -2.76 14.44 8.08
C PRO A 235 -3.20 13.37 9.07
N VAL A 236 -2.22 12.73 9.71
CA VAL A 236 -2.46 11.96 10.93
C VAL A 236 -2.20 12.89 12.12
N TRP A 237 -3.25 13.13 12.91
CA TRP A 237 -3.12 13.90 14.14
C TRP A 237 -2.58 13.04 15.27
N VAL A 238 -1.33 13.28 15.65
CA VAL A 238 -0.59 12.58 16.70
C VAL A 238 -0.48 13.48 17.92
N PRO A 239 -1.31 13.29 18.95
CA PRO A 239 -1.37 14.18 20.11
C PRO A 239 -0.02 14.34 20.80
N GLY A 240 0.34 15.58 21.15
CA GLY A 240 1.62 15.96 21.73
C GLY A 240 2.77 16.09 20.72
N TYR A 241 2.50 15.88 19.42
CA TYR A 241 3.49 16.12 18.36
C TYR A 241 3.07 17.24 17.42
N ASN A 242 1.92 17.13 16.79
CA ASN A 242 1.50 18.04 15.73
C ASN A 242 0.14 18.71 15.99
N ASP A 243 -0.22 18.91 17.24
CA ASP A 243 -1.47 19.57 17.62
C ASP A 243 -1.56 20.99 17.03
N GLU A 244 -0.44 21.74 17.06
CA GLU A 244 -0.33 23.10 16.54
C GLU A 244 -0.20 23.19 15.00
N GLU A 245 0.05 22.05 14.35
CA GLU A 245 0.17 21.98 12.90
C GLU A 245 -1.18 21.74 12.21
N ILE A 246 -2.15 21.16 12.92
CA ILE A 246 -3.46 20.88 12.32
C ILE A 246 -4.15 22.14 11.80
N PRO A 247 -4.24 23.26 12.57
CA PRO A 247 -4.76 24.52 12.05
C PRO A 247 -4.01 25.01 10.80
N LYS A 248 -2.68 25.02 10.84
CA LYS A 248 -1.83 25.47 9.72
C LYS A 248 -2.03 24.63 8.45
N ILE A 249 -2.22 23.30 8.62
CA ILE A 249 -2.50 22.40 7.49
C ILE A 249 -3.90 22.69 6.91
N ILE A 250 -4.88 23.04 7.74
CA ILE A 250 -6.21 23.46 7.28
C ILE A 250 -6.08 24.74 6.46
N GLU A 251 -5.41 25.77 6.98
CA GLU A 251 -5.14 27.03 6.29
C GLU A 251 -4.44 26.80 4.96
N PHE A 252 -3.38 26.02 4.95
CA PHE A 252 -2.64 25.69 3.73
C PHE A 252 -3.52 24.99 2.69
N ALA A 253 -4.33 24.01 3.09
CA ALA A 253 -5.22 23.30 2.17
C ALA A 253 -6.25 24.25 1.50
N LEU A 254 -6.79 25.19 2.28
CA LEU A 254 -7.73 26.19 1.78
C LEU A 254 -7.04 27.23 0.89
N GLU A 255 -5.85 27.70 1.27
CA GLU A 255 -5.05 28.65 0.52
C GLU A 255 -4.72 28.17 -0.88
N ILE A 256 -4.27 26.92 -1.02
CA ILE A 256 -3.92 26.33 -2.33
C ILE A 256 -5.15 25.88 -3.14
N GLY A 257 -6.36 25.92 -2.57
CA GLY A 257 -7.60 25.49 -3.23
C GLY A 257 -7.73 23.97 -3.37
N ALA A 258 -7.31 23.20 -2.36
CA ALA A 258 -7.55 21.75 -2.32
C ALA A 258 -9.06 21.45 -2.26
N GLY A 259 -9.47 20.28 -2.78
CA GLY A 259 -10.86 19.82 -2.70
C GLY A 259 -11.76 20.42 -3.78
N LYS A 260 -11.59 20.04 -5.05
CA LYS A 260 -12.44 20.48 -6.16
C LYS A 260 -13.83 19.87 -6.12
N LYS A 261 -13.89 18.55 -6.02
CA LYS A 261 -15.12 17.74 -5.99
C LYS A 261 -15.29 17.01 -4.66
N TYR A 262 -14.18 16.67 -4.03
CA TYR A 262 -14.13 15.99 -2.76
C TYR A 262 -13.71 16.95 -1.62
N PRO A 263 -13.88 16.57 -0.34
CA PRO A 263 -13.39 17.39 0.77
C PRO A 263 -11.88 17.69 0.66
N PRO A 264 -11.43 18.91 1.00
CA PRO A 264 -10.01 19.29 0.92
C PRO A 264 -9.13 18.56 1.92
N LEU A 265 -9.72 18.11 3.03
CA LEU A 265 -8.98 17.51 4.14
C LEU A 265 -9.66 16.24 4.63
N GLY A 266 -8.82 15.25 4.97
CA GLY A 266 -9.22 14.00 5.64
C GLY A 266 -8.36 13.78 6.88
N ILE A 267 -8.56 14.58 7.95
CA ILE A 267 -7.78 14.51 9.19
C ILE A 267 -8.01 13.17 9.87
N GLN A 268 -6.94 12.41 10.06
CA GLN A 268 -6.98 11.07 10.62
C GLN A 268 -6.53 11.08 12.08
N LYS A 269 -7.34 10.45 12.94
CA LYS A 269 -6.97 10.24 14.33
C LYS A 269 -5.85 9.20 14.43
N TYR A 270 -4.77 9.51 15.15
CA TYR A 270 -3.76 8.50 15.50
C TYR A 270 -4.35 7.38 16.34
N ILE A 271 -4.15 6.14 15.91
CA ILE A 271 -4.56 4.92 16.64
C ILE A 271 -3.33 3.99 16.77
N PRO A 272 -2.96 3.57 18.00
CA PRO A 272 -1.84 2.67 18.23
C PRO A 272 -2.20 1.21 17.90
N TYR A 273 -2.24 0.85 16.63
CA TYR A 273 -2.53 -0.52 16.19
C TYR A 273 -1.51 -1.54 16.71
N ARG A 274 -1.93 -2.80 16.87
CA ARG A 274 -1.11 -3.89 17.45
C ARG A 274 0.27 -4.03 16.78
N PHE A 275 0.32 -4.03 15.47
CA PHE A 275 1.55 -4.19 14.67
C PHE A 275 2.09 -2.86 14.13
N GLY A 276 1.47 -1.74 14.49
CA GLY A 276 1.94 -0.41 14.13
C GLY A 276 2.95 0.16 15.11
N ARG A 277 3.57 1.26 14.74
CA ARG A 277 4.47 2.00 15.62
C ARG A 277 3.71 2.75 16.70
N LYS A 278 4.35 2.90 17.84
CA LYS A 278 3.78 3.54 19.03
C LYS A 278 4.39 4.92 19.21
N ALA A 279 3.78 5.94 18.60
CA ALA A 279 4.24 7.33 18.72
C ALA A 279 3.84 7.97 20.07
N GLY A 280 2.78 7.47 20.71
CA GLY A 280 2.29 8.04 21.97
C GLY A 280 0.89 7.54 22.33
N LYS A 281 0.21 8.29 23.17
CA LYS A 281 -1.19 8.04 23.52
C LYS A 281 -2.12 8.59 22.43
N SER A 282 -3.19 7.88 22.15
CA SER A 282 -4.27 8.35 21.27
C SER A 282 -5.24 9.19 22.07
N MET A 283 -5.74 10.31 21.53
CA MET A 283 -6.85 11.02 22.16
C MET A 283 -8.15 10.21 22.05
N PRO A 284 -9.12 10.39 22.95
CA PRO A 284 -10.45 9.77 22.80
C PRO A 284 -11.17 10.23 21.52
N PHE A 285 -12.02 9.39 20.94
CA PHE A 285 -12.80 9.78 19.75
C PHE A 285 -13.69 10.99 20.00
N ARG A 286 -14.31 11.07 21.19
CA ARG A 286 -15.15 12.21 21.58
C ARG A 286 -14.38 13.54 21.52
N GLU A 287 -13.15 13.56 22.05
CA GLU A 287 -12.29 14.74 22.04
C GLU A 287 -11.86 15.07 20.60
N PHE A 288 -11.43 14.06 19.82
CA PHE A 288 -11.05 14.24 18.43
C PHE A 288 -12.16 14.91 17.61
N TYR A 289 -13.39 14.39 17.69
CA TYR A 289 -14.51 14.98 16.95
C TYR A 289 -14.97 16.33 17.50
N ALA A 290 -14.85 16.58 18.80
CA ALA A 290 -15.13 17.90 19.38
C ALA A 290 -14.19 18.97 18.82
N ARG A 291 -12.90 18.69 18.77
CA ARG A 291 -11.89 19.60 18.18
C ARG A 291 -12.09 19.80 16.67
N LEU A 292 -12.43 18.74 15.91
CA LEU A 292 -12.77 18.91 14.50
C LEU A 292 -14.00 19.82 14.31
N ALA A 293 -15.02 19.68 15.16
CA ALA A 293 -16.21 20.53 15.10
C ALA A 293 -15.91 22.02 15.45
N GLU A 294 -14.93 22.28 16.30
CA GLU A 294 -14.44 23.63 16.58
C GLU A 294 -13.76 24.21 15.32
N TYR A 295 -12.86 23.44 14.69
CA TYR A 295 -12.21 23.86 13.46
C TYR A 295 -13.19 24.01 12.27
N GLU A 296 -14.22 23.16 12.15
CA GLU A 296 -15.28 23.36 11.14
C GLU A 296 -15.95 24.72 11.26
N LYS A 297 -16.21 25.19 12.49
CA LYS A 297 -16.81 26.52 12.75
C LYS A 297 -15.83 27.66 12.45
N GLU A 298 -14.57 27.47 12.82
CA GLU A 298 -13.52 28.49 12.67
C GLU A 298 -13.16 28.71 11.20
N TYR A 299 -12.97 27.62 10.45
CA TYR A 299 -12.48 27.68 9.06
C TYR A 299 -13.59 27.57 8.01
N GLY A 300 -14.83 27.29 8.40
CA GLY A 300 -15.96 27.16 7.47
C GLY A 300 -15.82 25.99 6.49
N VAL A 301 -15.07 24.93 6.86
CA VAL A 301 -14.79 23.78 6.02
C VAL A 301 -15.22 22.49 6.72
N LYS A 302 -15.75 21.52 5.95
CA LYS A 302 -16.17 20.22 6.48
C LYS A 302 -14.96 19.35 6.79
N LEU A 303 -14.80 18.91 8.05
CA LEU A 303 -13.71 18.06 8.55
C LEU A 303 -14.22 16.73 9.16
N ILE A 304 -15.48 16.70 9.60
CA ILE A 304 -16.14 15.47 10.08
C ILE A 304 -16.77 14.78 8.87
N LEU A 305 -15.96 13.96 8.21
CA LEU A 305 -16.32 13.32 6.95
C LEU A 305 -17.15 12.05 7.16
N LYS A 306 -18.01 11.78 6.18
CA LYS A 306 -18.87 10.59 6.10
C LYS A 306 -18.64 9.84 4.80
N PRO A 307 -19.05 8.57 4.69
CA PRO A 307 -18.94 7.80 3.44
C PRO A 307 -19.58 8.51 2.23
N GLU A 308 -20.70 9.20 2.45
CA GLU A 308 -21.45 9.92 1.41
C GLU A 308 -20.64 11.07 0.78
N ASP A 309 -19.70 11.67 1.52
CA ASP A 309 -18.83 12.74 1.03
C ASP A 309 -17.88 12.26 -0.08
N PHE A 310 -17.73 10.95 -0.20
CA PHE A 310 -16.92 10.27 -1.22
C PHE A 310 -17.77 9.48 -2.22
N GLY A 311 -19.10 9.56 -2.15
CA GLY A 311 -19.99 8.72 -2.95
C GLY A 311 -19.86 7.24 -2.60
N MET A 312 -19.49 6.91 -1.37
CA MET A 312 -19.34 5.54 -0.92
C MET A 312 -20.70 4.94 -0.57
N GLU A 313 -21.05 3.81 -1.20
CA GLU A 313 -22.29 3.09 -1.04
C GLU A 313 -22.05 1.65 -0.62
N LYS A 314 -23.01 1.09 0.13
CA LYS A 314 -23.00 -0.34 0.44
C LYS A 314 -23.29 -1.15 -0.84
N ARG A 315 -22.50 -2.21 -1.04
CA ARG A 315 -22.66 -3.17 -2.15
C ARG A 315 -22.52 -4.59 -1.60
N GLU A 316 -22.98 -5.55 -2.38
CA GLU A 316 -22.77 -6.96 -2.07
C GLU A 316 -21.29 -7.25 -1.89
N LYS A 317 -20.95 -8.06 -0.89
CA LYS A 317 -19.60 -8.42 -0.54
C LYS A 317 -19.22 -9.77 -1.12
N LEU A 318 -18.02 -9.87 -1.64
CA LEU A 318 -17.44 -11.15 -2.06
C LEU A 318 -17.49 -12.17 -0.92
N SER A 319 -17.96 -13.36 -1.22
CA SER A 319 -18.04 -14.46 -0.25
C SER A 319 -16.65 -14.88 0.24
N CYS A 320 -16.54 -15.14 1.52
CA CYS A 320 -15.35 -15.74 2.11
C CYS A 320 -15.58 -17.23 2.33
N PRO A 321 -14.78 -18.12 1.68
CA PRO A 321 -15.00 -19.58 1.77
C PRO A 321 -14.51 -20.20 3.08
N PHE A 322 -14.23 -19.36 4.08
CA PHE A 322 -13.74 -19.79 5.39
C PHE A 322 -14.65 -19.32 6.52
N ARG A 323 -14.68 -20.13 7.59
CA ARG A 323 -15.34 -19.80 8.85
C ARG A 323 -14.30 -19.73 9.97
N LYS A 324 -14.48 -18.79 10.88
CA LYS A 324 -13.64 -18.72 12.09
C LYS A 324 -13.81 -19.97 12.92
N GLY A 325 -12.70 -20.55 13.40
CA GLY A 325 -12.63 -21.77 14.19
C GLY A 325 -12.53 -23.06 13.37
N GLU A 326 -12.68 -23.00 12.03
CA GLU A 326 -12.47 -24.21 11.22
C GLU A 326 -10.99 -24.55 11.06
N VAL A 327 -10.71 -25.83 10.90
CA VAL A 327 -9.37 -26.38 10.66
C VAL A 327 -9.17 -26.62 9.17
N VAL A 328 -8.06 -26.11 8.64
CA VAL A 328 -7.72 -26.19 7.23
C VAL A 328 -6.30 -26.72 7.08
N ARG A 329 -6.09 -27.55 6.07
CA ARG A 329 -4.77 -28.04 5.68
C ARG A 329 -4.37 -27.44 4.35
N ALA A 330 -3.18 -26.79 4.28
CA ALA A 330 -2.69 -26.16 3.06
C ALA A 330 -1.16 -26.24 2.94
N ARG A 331 -0.65 -26.05 1.71
CA ARG A 331 0.78 -25.92 1.45
C ARG A 331 1.22 -24.48 1.66
N ILE A 332 2.38 -24.31 2.26
CA ILE A 332 3.08 -23.03 2.37
C ILE A 332 3.73 -22.73 1.03
N VAL A 333 3.37 -21.60 0.41
CA VAL A 333 3.83 -21.20 -0.94
C VAL A 333 4.90 -20.13 -0.92
N ALA A 334 4.94 -19.30 0.13
CA ALA A 334 5.94 -18.24 0.30
C ALA A 334 6.13 -17.86 1.78
N GLU A 335 7.14 -17.06 2.06
CA GLU A 335 7.30 -16.38 3.34
C GLU A 335 6.13 -15.40 3.55
N GLY A 336 5.70 -15.22 4.78
CA GLY A 336 4.64 -14.30 5.16
C GLY A 336 5.09 -12.84 5.27
N ARG A 337 4.12 -11.94 5.41
CA ARG A 337 4.38 -10.50 5.56
C ARG A 337 5.05 -10.16 6.89
N LEU A 338 4.64 -10.81 7.95
CA LEU A 338 5.15 -10.60 9.30
C LEU A 338 6.19 -11.64 9.68
N VAL A 339 7.03 -11.30 10.65
CA VAL A 339 7.89 -12.28 11.31
C VAL A 339 7.02 -13.37 11.96
N GLY A 340 7.35 -14.65 11.72
CA GLY A 340 6.58 -15.79 12.20
C GLY A 340 5.33 -16.13 11.37
N GLU A 341 5.11 -15.43 10.26
CA GLU A 341 4.01 -15.69 9.31
C GLU A 341 4.51 -16.40 8.06
N LYS A 342 3.66 -17.27 7.49
CA LYS A 342 3.83 -17.88 6.18
C LYS A 342 2.61 -17.61 5.32
N LEU A 343 2.80 -17.60 4.01
CA LEU A 343 1.73 -17.49 3.03
C LEU A 343 1.31 -18.89 2.57
N CYS A 344 0.04 -19.22 2.78
CA CYS A 344 -0.60 -20.43 2.28
C CYS A 344 -1.66 -20.09 1.23
N VAL A 345 -2.00 -21.07 0.41
CA VAL A 345 -3.10 -20.98 -0.56
C VAL A 345 -4.11 -22.08 -0.29
N ALA A 346 -5.36 -21.70 -0.09
CA ALA A 346 -6.47 -22.63 0.08
C ALA A 346 -7.79 -22.03 -0.42
N ARG A 347 -8.63 -22.85 -1.06
CA ARG A 347 -9.97 -22.48 -1.55
C ARG A 347 -9.99 -21.16 -2.35
N GLY A 348 -8.99 -20.94 -3.21
CA GLY A 348 -8.88 -19.73 -4.02
C GLY A 348 -8.59 -18.45 -3.23
N ARG A 349 -7.99 -18.55 -2.05
CA ARG A 349 -7.59 -17.42 -1.20
C ARG A 349 -6.16 -17.56 -0.73
N SER A 350 -5.49 -16.43 -0.60
CA SER A 350 -4.23 -16.26 0.11
C SER A 350 -4.52 -16.19 1.61
N VAL A 351 -3.82 -17.02 2.39
CA VAL A 351 -4.01 -17.13 3.84
C VAL A 351 -2.70 -16.85 4.55
N ALA A 352 -2.69 -15.89 5.46
CA ALA A 352 -1.56 -15.68 6.35
C ALA A 352 -1.64 -16.67 7.52
N VAL A 353 -0.63 -17.50 7.70
CA VAL A 353 -0.60 -18.54 8.75
C VAL A 353 0.61 -18.32 9.66
N VAL A 354 0.36 -18.22 10.96
CA VAL A 354 1.43 -18.19 11.97
C VAL A 354 1.94 -19.62 12.19
N THR A 355 3.20 -19.87 11.80
CA THR A 355 3.83 -21.19 11.85
C THR A 355 5.35 -21.09 11.69
N GLU A 356 6.08 -22.03 12.29
CA GLU A 356 7.54 -22.18 12.12
C GLU A 356 7.92 -23.11 10.93
N LYS A 357 6.95 -23.73 10.29
CA LYS A 357 7.18 -24.60 9.12
C LYS A 357 7.77 -23.81 7.95
N ARG A 358 8.42 -24.55 7.04
CA ARG A 358 9.14 -23.97 5.90
C ARG A 358 8.26 -23.90 4.65
N VAL A 359 8.63 -23.02 3.74
CA VAL A 359 8.03 -22.97 2.39
C VAL A 359 8.15 -24.34 1.71
N GLY A 360 7.06 -24.80 1.12
CA GLY A 360 6.91 -26.11 0.50
C GLY A 360 6.28 -27.17 1.40
N GLU A 361 6.32 -27.01 2.73
CA GLU A 361 5.68 -27.92 3.67
C GLU A 361 4.16 -27.69 3.74
N VAL A 362 3.46 -28.69 4.27
CA VAL A 362 2.02 -28.65 4.53
C VAL A 362 1.78 -28.32 6.00
N VAL A 363 0.92 -27.35 6.24
CA VAL A 363 0.51 -26.92 7.58
C VAL A 363 -0.98 -27.16 7.79
N GLU A 364 -1.34 -27.61 8.99
CA GLU A 364 -2.71 -27.64 9.48
C GLU A 364 -2.89 -26.49 10.45
N PHE A 365 -3.90 -25.65 10.22
CA PHE A 365 -4.12 -24.44 11.00
C PHE A 365 -5.59 -24.20 11.28
N GLU A 366 -5.87 -23.55 12.41
CA GLU A 366 -7.19 -23.04 12.75
C GLU A 366 -7.36 -21.63 12.21
N VAL A 367 -8.47 -21.35 11.52
CA VAL A 367 -8.81 -20.02 11.01
C VAL A 367 -9.24 -19.14 12.17
N VAL A 368 -8.47 -18.10 12.48
CA VAL A 368 -8.75 -17.16 13.58
C VAL A 368 -9.39 -15.84 13.13
N ARG A 369 -9.30 -15.53 11.84
CA ARG A 369 -9.87 -14.30 11.25
C ARG A 369 -10.37 -14.55 9.83
N THR A 370 -11.53 -13.93 9.52
CA THR A 370 -12.11 -13.89 8.16
C THR A 370 -12.72 -12.52 7.83
N LYS A 371 -12.53 -11.52 8.73
CA LYS A 371 -13.10 -10.17 8.55
C LYS A 371 -12.57 -9.54 7.27
N ASP A 372 -13.47 -8.96 6.48
CA ASP A 372 -13.20 -8.30 5.20
C ASP A 372 -12.56 -9.22 4.14
N GLY A 373 -12.88 -10.51 4.20
CA GLY A 373 -12.30 -11.52 3.32
C GLY A 373 -10.83 -11.84 3.64
N ILE A 374 -10.20 -11.14 4.59
CA ILE A 374 -8.81 -11.36 5.00
C ILE A 374 -8.76 -12.57 5.93
N VAL A 375 -8.01 -13.60 5.53
CA VAL A 375 -7.94 -14.88 6.22
C VAL A 375 -6.61 -15.02 6.96
N VAL A 376 -6.69 -15.30 8.26
CA VAL A 376 -5.53 -15.56 9.11
C VAL A 376 -5.73 -16.86 9.84
N GLY A 377 -4.71 -17.72 9.84
CA GLY A 377 -4.65 -18.98 10.57
C GLY A 377 -3.53 -19.01 11.59
N ILE A 378 -3.65 -19.92 12.53
CA ILE A 378 -2.61 -20.28 13.50
C ILE A 378 -2.43 -21.79 13.43
N GLU A 379 -1.18 -22.27 13.28
CA GLU A 379 -0.85 -23.69 13.30
C GLU A 379 -1.37 -24.35 14.57
N ARG A 380 -1.89 -25.58 14.42
CA ARG A 380 -2.37 -26.43 15.53
C ARG A 380 -1.29 -27.32 16.07
#